data_b2e944e902c6c6e6997c02b806a8a013
#
_entry.id   b2e944e902c6c6e6997c02b806a8a013
#
_cell.length_a   1.000
_cell.length_b   1.000
_cell.length_c   1.000
_cell.angle_alpha   90.00
_cell.angle_beta   90.00
_cell.angle_gamma   90.00
#
_symmetry.space_group_name_H-M   'P 1'
#
loop_
_entity.id
_entity.type
_entity.pdbx_description
1 polymer ?
#
loop_
_entity_poly.entity_id
_entity_poly.type
_entity_poly.pdbx_seq_one_letter_code
_entity_poly.pdbx_strand_id
1 'polypeptide(L)'
;MNKLDKLYKLCEDENIQIEWVNFNPCILGVYISDKDIPPTIALNKSIFNDRLKTMEILAEEVGHHFTTNGNFANRLLHYSDRVRLIKEEQKAARWACNFLIGDDELFDCVKKCTSEDELIEMLDVSFGILYDKLRFCSVENMELLYNICNYLKSV
;
A
#
# COMPACT_ATOMS: atom_id res chain seq x y z
N MET A 1 -17.33 6.81 -3.40
CA MET A 1 -16.53 5.65 -3.77
C MET A 1 -15.46 5.46 -2.69
N ASN A 2 -15.47 4.34 -1.99
CA ASN A 2 -14.48 4.06 -0.95
C ASN A 2 -13.09 3.77 -1.54
N LYS A 3 -12.05 3.63 -0.70
CA LYS A 3 -10.66 3.44 -1.15
C LYS A 3 -10.45 2.11 -1.88
N LEU A 4 -11.11 1.04 -1.44
CA LEU A 4 -11.05 -0.27 -2.10
C LEU A 4 -11.70 -0.23 -3.49
N ASP A 5 -12.85 0.46 -3.63
CA ASP A 5 -13.50 0.62 -4.95
C ASP A 5 -12.60 1.40 -5.92
N LYS A 6 -11.86 2.41 -5.41
CA LYS A 6 -10.89 3.15 -6.24
C LYS A 6 -9.74 2.25 -6.72
N LEU A 7 -9.28 1.31 -5.88
CA LEU A 7 -8.25 0.35 -6.29
C LEU A 7 -8.77 -0.61 -7.36
N TYR A 8 -9.98 -1.16 -7.19
CA TYR A 8 -10.58 -2.02 -8.21
C TYR A 8 -10.76 -1.28 -9.54
N LYS A 9 -11.25 -0.04 -9.48
CA LYS A 9 -11.38 0.78 -10.69
C LYS A 9 -10.02 1.04 -11.35
N LEU A 10 -8.99 1.34 -10.59
CA LEU A 10 -7.65 1.51 -11.11
C LEU A 10 -7.12 0.24 -11.78
N CYS A 11 -7.38 -0.93 -11.18
CA CYS A 11 -7.03 -2.21 -11.81
C CYS A 11 -7.75 -2.41 -13.15
N GLU A 12 -9.04 -2.05 -13.25
CA GLU A 12 -9.79 -2.08 -14.50
C GLU A 12 -9.19 -1.14 -15.55
N ASP A 13 -8.88 0.11 -15.16
CA ASP A 13 -8.32 1.13 -16.05
C ASP A 13 -6.92 0.73 -16.59
N GLU A 14 -6.12 0.01 -15.79
CA GLU A 14 -4.78 -0.50 -16.14
C GLU A 14 -4.80 -1.92 -16.75
N ASN A 15 -5.99 -2.51 -16.98
CA ASN A 15 -6.15 -3.89 -17.43
C ASN A 15 -5.45 -4.94 -16.56
N ILE A 16 -5.39 -4.69 -15.24
CA ILE A 16 -4.85 -5.63 -14.27
C ILE A 16 -5.95 -6.65 -13.92
N GLN A 17 -5.66 -7.93 -14.13
CA GLN A 17 -6.57 -9.01 -13.72
C GLN A 17 -6.41 -9.29 -12.22
N ILE A 18 -7.51 -9.54 -11.52
CA ILE A 18 -7.51 -9.92 -10.11
C ILE A 18 -8.05 -11.32 -9.97
N GLU A 19 -7.25 -12.20 -9.38
CA GLU A 19 -7.61 -13.60 -9.14
C GLU A 19 -7.54 -13.93 -7.64
N TRP A 20 -8.48 -14.77 -7.19
CA TRP A 20 -8.52 -15.27 -5.81
C TRP A 20 -8.04 -16.72 -5.77
N VAL A 21 -6.90 -16.93 -5.09
CA VAL A 21 -6.19 -18.21 -5.08
C VAL A 21 -6.00 -18.71 -3.64
N ASN A 22 -5.93 -20.02 -3.45
CA ASN A 22 -5.50 -20.61 -2.19
C ASN A 22 -3.98 -20.70 -2.16
N PHE A 23 -3.34 -19.72 -1.52
CA PHE A 23 -1.91 -19.76 -1.24
C PHE A 23 -1.59 -20.33 0.14
N ASN A 24 -0.31 -20.59 0.38
CA ASN A 24 0.20 -20.74 1.74
C ASN A 24 -0.20 -19.50 2.57
N PRO A 25 -0.63 -19.65 3.83
CA PRO A 25 -1.06 -18.53 4.66
C PRO A 25 -0.05 -17.38 4.81
N CYS A 26 1.23 -17.63 4.56
CA CYS A 26 2.28 -16.59 4.57
C CYS A 26 2.29 -15.70 3.32
N ILE A 27 1.57 -16.08 2.25
CA ILE A 27 1.50 -15.32 1.00
C ILE A 27 0.08 -14.76 0.87
N LEU A 28 -0.07 -13.46 0.98
CA LEU A 28 -1.38 -12.80 0.93
C LEU A 28 -1.71 -12.21 -0.43
N GLY A 29 -0.70 -11.76 -1.18
CA GLY A 29 -0.81 -11.26 -2.52
C GLY A 29 0.43 -11.58 -3.34
N VAL A 30 0.31 -11.56 -4.66
CA VAL A 30 1.42 -11.66 -5.62
C VAL A 30 1.06 -10.90 -6.88
N TYR A 31 1.91 -9.96 -7.28
CA TYR A 31 1.83 -9.32 -8.58
C TYR A 31 2.63 -10.11 -9.62
N ILE A 32 2.02 -10.40 -10.76
CA ILE A 32 2.60 -11.15 -11.86
C ILE A 32 2.56 -10.29 -13.12
N SER A 33 3.71 -10.07 -13.74
CA SER A 33 3.83 -9.38 -15.02
C SER A 33 4.76 -10.18 -15.92
N ASP A 34 4.25 -10.56 -17.07
CA ASP A 34 5.01 -11.21 -18.14
C ASP A 34 4.61 -10.60 -19.48
N LYS A 35 5.47 -10.75 -20.49
CA LYS A 35 5.26 -10.16 -21.82
C LYS A 35 4.05 -10.74 -22.55
N ASP A 36 3.70 -11.99 -22.25
CA ASP A 36 2.70 -12.76 -22.98
C ASP A 36 1.35 -12.87 -22.26
N ILE A 37 1.25 -12.31 -21.04
CA ILE A 37 0.01 -12.34 -20.23
C ILE A 37 -0.32 -10.95 -19.69
N PRO A 38 -1.61 -10.62 -19.52
CA PRO A 38 -1.99 -9.38 -18.85
C PRO A 38 -1.40 -9.31 -17.44
N PRO A 39 -1.08 -8.11 -16.93
CA PRO A 39 -0.73 -7.95 -15.54
C PRO A 39 -1.79 -8.57 -14.64
N THR A 40 -1.38 -9.39 -13.69
CA THR A 40 -2.30 -10.14 -12.83
C THR A 40 -1.91 -9.99 -11.38
N ILE A 41 -2.88 -9.70 -10.51
CA ILE A 41 -2.74 -9.73 -9.06
C ILE A 41 -3.49 -10.93 -8.53
N ALA A 42 -2.77 -11.88 -7.93
CA ALA A 42 -3.36 -13.02 -7.25
C ALA A 42 -3.45 -12.74 -5.75
N LEU A 43 -4.66 -12.72 -5.19
CA LEU A 43 -4.94 -12.50 -3.77
C LEU A 43 -5.29 -13.82 -3.08
N ASN A 44 -4.83 -14.00 -1.84
CA ASN A 44 -5.16 -15.17 -1.06
C ASN A 44 -6.62 -15.13 -0.60
N LYS A 45 -7.34 -16.23 -0.81
CA LYS A 45 -8.74 -16.36 -0.35
C LYS A 45 -8.92 -16.19 1.16
N SER A 46 -7.85 -16.37 1.94
CA SER A 46 -7.90 -16.17 3.41
C SER A 46 -8.28 -14.75 3.82
N ILE A 47 -8.01 -13.75 2.98
CA ILE A 47 -8.32 -12.33 3.26
C ILE A 47 -9.62 -11.86 2.58
N PHE A 48 -10.34 -12.72 1.86
CA PHE A 48 -11.51 -12.34 1.05
C PHE A 48 -12.58 -11.58 1.85
N ASN A 49 -12.81 -11.95 3.10
CA ASN A 49 -13.81 -11.34 3.97
C ASN A 49 -13.24 -10.22 4.87
N ASP A 50 -11.95 -9.92 4.76
CA ASP A 50 -11.30 -8.83 5.48
C ASP A 50 -11.06 -7.66 4.53
N ARG A 51 -11.98 -6.68 4.55
CA ARG A 51 -11.94 -5.53 3.65
C ARG A 51 -10.66 -4.70 3.80
N LEU A 52 -10.23 -4.42 5.04
CA LEU A 52 -9.04 -3.61 5.29
C LEU A 52 -7.79 -4.35 4.82
N LYS A 53 -7.69 -5.64 5.13
CA LYS A 53 -6.55 -6.46 4.70
C LYS A 53 -6.50 -6.63 3.19
N THR A 54 -7.66 -6.86 2.55
CA THR A 54 -7.76 -6.89 1.09
C THR A 54 -7.28 -5.58 0.47
N MET A 55 -7.73 -4.45 0.99
CA MET A 55 -7.35 -3.12 0.49
C MET A 55 -5.84 -2.87 0.64
N GLU A 56 -5.26 -3.22 1.79
CA GLU A 56 -3.83 -3.08 2.08
C GLU A 56 -2.98 -3.89 1.09
N ILE A 57 -3.27 -5.20 0.97
CA ILE A 57 -2.52 -6.09 0.08
C ILE A 57 -2.74 -5.70 -1.39
N LEU A 58 -3.98 -5.44 -1.81
CA LEU A 58 -4.24 -5.02 -3.19
C LEU A 58 -3.50 -3.72 -3.53
N ALA A 59 -3.44 -2.75 -2.62
CA ALA A 59 -2.71 -1.50 -2.85
C ALA A 59 -1.21 -1.74 -3.02
N GLU A 60 -0.61 -2.65 -2.25
CA GLU A 60 0.79 -3.02 -2.35
C GLU A 60 1.10 -3.70 -3.70
N GLU A 61 0.25 -4.66 -4.12
CA GLU A 61 0.43 -5.35 -5.40
C GLU A 61 0.22 -4.40 -6.60
N VAL A 62 -0.73 -3.46 -6.53
CA VAL A 62 -0.86 -2.37 -7.52
C VAL A 62 0.36 -1.45 -7.47
N GLY A 63 0.92 -1.20 -6.29
CA GLY A 63 2.18 -0.48 -6.13
C GLY A 63 3.33 -1.15 -6.90
N HIS A 64 3.42 -2.48 -6.88
CA HIS A 64 4.38 -3.22 -7.71
C HIS A 64 4.16 -2.99 -9.20
N HIS A 65 2.92 -2.96 -9.67
CA HIS A 65 2.61 -2.63 -11.07
C HIS A 65 3.24 -1.30 -11.52
N PHE A 66 3.11 -0.25 -10.71
CA PHE A 66 3.59 1.08 -11.06
C PHE A 66 5.07 1.33 -10.79
N THR A 67 5.70 0.57 -9.90
CA THR A 67 7.05 0.89 -9.40
C THR A 67 8.11 -0.14 -9.72
N THR A 68 7.71 -1.38 -10.08
CA THR A 68 8.64 -2.47 -10.30
C THR A 68 8.96 -2.65 -11.78
N ASN A 69 10.24 -2.62 -12.12
CA ASN A 69 10.73 -2.91 -13.46
C ASN A 69 11.23 -4.37 -13.54
N GLY A 70 10.41 -5.27 -14.07
CA GLY A 70 10.77 -6.66 -14.36
C GLY A 70 10.20 -7.70 -13.40
N ASN A 71 10.24 -8.97 -13.82
CA ASN A 71 9.71 -10.10 -13.07
C ASN A 71 10.70 -10.59 -12.02
N PHE A 72 10.41 -10.40 -10.74
CA PHE A 72 11.28 -10.77 -9.62
C PHE A 72 11.04 -12.17 -9.05
N ALA A 73 10.01 -12.88 -9.49
CA ALA A 73 9.61 -14.18 -8.94
C ALA A 73 10.72 -15.27 -8.99
N ASN A 74 11.78 -15.09 -9.80
CA ASN A 74 12.80 -16.11 -10.06
C ASN A 74 14.23 -15.74 -9.68
N ARG A 75 14.50 -14.67 -8.91
CA ARG A 75 15.87 -14.14 -8.76
C ARG A 75 16.41 -14.00 -7.33
N LEU A 76 16.21 -14.96 -6.45
CA LEU A 76 16.73 -14.91 -5.07
C LEU A 76 18.07 -15.68 -4.90
N LEU A 77 19.07 -15.47 -5.75
CA LEU A 77 20.32 -16.22 -5.65
C LEU A 77 21.50 -15.44 -5.03
N HIS A 78 21.53 -14.10 -5.08
CA HIS A 78 22.64 -13.29 -4.58
C HIS A 78 22.19 -12.21 -3.57
N TYR A 79 23.17 -11.75 -2.75
CA TYR A 79 22.93 -10.66 -1.79
C TYR A 79 22.44 -9.36 -2.47
N SER A 80 23.01 -9.03 -3.63
CA SER A 80 22.56 -7.89 -4.44
C SER A 80 21.09 -7.97 -4.85
N ASP A 81 20.60 -9.18 -5.11
CA ASP A 81 19.19 -9.40 -5.50
C ASP A 81 18.26 -9.19 -4.31
N ARG A 82 18.68 -9.56 -3.09
CA ARG A 82 17.92 -9.29 -1.86
C ARG A 82 17.83 -7.80 -1.56
N VAL A 83 18.93 -7.05 -1.70
CA VAL A 83 18.92 -5.59 -1.50
C VAL A 83 18.01 -4.91 -2.53
N ARG A 84 18.03 -5.37 -3.77
CA ARG A 84 17.17 -4.88 -4.84
C ARG A 84 15.70 -5.19 -4.54
N LEU A 85 15.39 -6.40 -4.11
CA LEU A 85 14.03 -6.81 -3.71
C LEU A 85 13.51 -5.91 -2.59
N ILE A 86 14.28 -5.69 -1.52
CA ILE A 86 13.88 -4.80 -0.41
C ILE A 86 13.56 -3.39 -0.91
N LYS A 87 14.32 -2.86 -1.87
CA LYS A 87 14.06 -1.55 -2.45
C LYS A 87 12.77 -1.51 -3.27
N GLU A 88 12.49 -2.55 -4.03
CA GLU A 88 11.26 -2.64 -4.82
C GLU A 88 10.03 -2.78 -3.90
N GLU A 89 10.11 -3.61 -2.85
CA GLU A 89 9.08 -3.72 -1.81
C GLU A 89 8.80 -2.36 -1.15
N GLN A 90 9.86 -1.61 -0.80
CA GLN A 90 9.71 -0.28 -0.22
C GLN A 90 9.04 0.73 -1.18
N LYS A 91 9.31 0.63 -2.49
CA LYS A 91 8.65 1.49 -3.48
C LYS A 91 7.17 1.16 -3.60
N ALA A 92 6.81 -0.13 -3.66
CA ALA A 92 5.43 -0.57 -3.73
C ALA A 92 4.64 -0.17 -2.47
N ALA A 93 5.18 -0.44 -1.28
CA ALA A 93 4.59 -0.04 -0.01
C ALA A 93 4.39 1.49 0.09
N ARG A 94 5.38 2.28 -0.36
CA ARG A 94 5.28 3.74 -0.40
C ARG A 94 4.19 4.22 -1.35
N TRP A 95 4.11 3.63 -2.53
CA TRP A 95 3.05 3.92 -3.49
C TRP A 95 1.68 3.62 -2.85
N ALA A 96 1.52 2.45 -2.24
CA ALA A 96 0.29 2.04 -1.57
C ALA A 96 -0.13 3.02 -0.47
N CYS A 97 0.79 3.41 0.41
CA CYS A 97 0.51 4.38 1.47
C CYS A 97 0.07 5.74 0.91
N ASN A 98 0.74 6.23 -0.13
CA ASN A 98 0.40 7.52 -0.75
C ASN A 98 -0.92 7.48 -1.52
N PHE A 99 -1.27 6.34 -2.11
CA PHE A 99 -2.57 6.15 -2.75
C PHE A 99 -3.70 6.09 -1.72
N LEU A 100 -3.48 5.37 -0.62
CA LEU A 100 -4.50 5.16 0.42
C LEU A 100 -4.66 6.39 1.33
N ILE A 101 -3.61 7.18 1.55
CA ILE A 101 -3.63 8.34 2.43
C ILE A 101 -2.97 9.53 1.71
N GLY A 102 -3.78 10.46 1.23
CA GLY A 102 -3.28 11.74 0.72
C GLY A 102 -2.69 12.61 1.84
N ASP A 103 -1.70 13.45 1.53
CA ASP A 103 -1.05 14.31 2.52
C ASP A 103 -2.03 15.31 3.13
N ASP A 104 -2.88 15.94 2.31
CA ASP A 104 -3.91 16.86 2.77
C ASP A 104 -4.99 16.15 3.61
N GLU A 105 -5.40 14.94 3.19
CA GLU A 105 -6.34 14.10 3.93
C GLU A 105 -5.79 13.75 5.32
N LEU A 106 -4.52 13.35 5.41
CA LEU A 106 -3.86 13.04 6.67
C LEU A 106 -3.87 14.25 7.61
N PHE A 107 -3.43 15.41 7.10
CA PHE A 107 -3.38 16.62 7.91
C PHE A 107 -4.75 17.09 8.38
N ASP A 108 -5.76 16.98 7.53
CA ASP A 108 -7.13 17.36 7.89
C ASP A 108 -7.77 16.40 8.89
N CYS A 109 -7.47 15.11 8.82
CA CYS A 109 -7.92 14.13 9.81
C CYS A 109 -7.21 14.35 11.16
N VAL A 110 -5.90 14.60 11.17
CA VAL A 110 -5.15 14.91 12.42
C VAL A 110 -5.73 16.10 13.17
N LYS A 111 -6.21 17.13 12.47
CA LYS A 111 -6.84 18.31 13.10
C LYS A 111 -8.19 18.01 13.76
N LYS A 112 -8.84 16.93 13.38
CA LYS A 112 -10.21 16.60 13.81
C LYS A 112 -10.26 15.46 14.81
N CYS A 113 -9.25 14.59 14.83
CA CYS A 113 -9.21 13.44 15.74
C CYS A 113 -8.56 13.81 17.09
N THR A 114 -8.95 13.07 18.13
CA THR A 114 -8.44 13.20 19.50
C THR A 114 -7.61 12.00 19.93
N SER A 115 -7.59 10.93 19.13
CA SER A 115 -6.83 9.71 19.39
C SER A 115 -6.35 9.07 18.10
N GLU A 116 -5.40 8.15 18.22
CA GLU A 116 -4.88 7.36 17.11
C GLU A 116 -5.94 6.42 16.51
N ASP A 117 -6.75 5.81 17.38
CA ASP A 117 -7.84 4.94 16.93
C ASP A 117 -8.87 5.71 16.07
N GLU A 118 -9.22 6.92 16.52
CA GLU A 118 -10.11 7.81 15.77
C GLU A 118 -9.49 8.24 14.43
N LEU A 119 -8.18 8.50 14.40
CA LEU A 119 -7.46 8.83 13.18
C LEU A 119 -7.49 7.68 12.16
N ILE A 120 -7.25 6.45 12.62
CA ILE A 120 -7.30 5.23 11.79
C ILE A 120 -8.71 5.02 11.24
N GLU A 121 -9.74 5.20 12.07
CA GLU A 121 -11.13 5.08 11.66
C GLU A 121 -11.52 6.15 10.63
N MET A 122 -11.13 7.41 10.86
CA MET A 122 -11.39 8.51 9.92
C MET A 122 -10.69 8.33 8.59
N LEU A 123 -9.47 7.82 8.58
CA LEU A 123 -8.70 7.53 7.38
C LEU A 123 -9.15 6.26 6.69
N ASP A 124 -9.94 5.41 7.34
CA ASP A 124 -10.40 4.11 6.83
C ASP A 124 -9.22 3.24 6.33
N VAL A 125 -8.20 3.08 7.18
CA VAL A 125 -6.99 2.29 6.91
C VAL A 125 -6.59 1.47 8.13
N SER A 126 -5.64 0.52 7.95
CA SER A 126 -5.02 -0.18 9.09
C SER A 126 -3.96 0.69 9.79
N PHE A 127 -3.66 0.33 11.04
CA PHE A 127 -2.53 0.92 11.77
C PHE A 127 -1.20 0.79 10.99
N GLY A 128 -0.98 -0.37 10.33
CA GLY A 128 0.21 -0.61 9.53
C GLY A 128 0.40 0.40 8.41
N ILE A 129 -0.66 0.69 7.67
CA ILE A 129 -0.65 1.69 6.58
C ILE A 129 -0.40 3.11 7.12
N LEU A 130 -1.03 3.49 8.22
CA LEU A 130 -0.77 4.80 8.85
C LEU A 130 0.67 4.91 9.32
N TYR A 131 1.20 3.88 10.00
CA TYR A 131 2.58 3.85 10.47
C TYR A 131 3.59 3.98 9.31
N ASP A 132 3.39 3.21 8.25
CA ASP A 132 4.26 3.28 7.07
C ASP A 132 4.13 4.63 6.36
N LYS A 133 2.94 5.21 6.25
CA LYS A 133 2.77 6.58 5.71
C LYS A 133 3.59 7.59 6.50
N LEU A 134 3.50 7.59 7.83
CA LEU A 134 4.27 8.51 8.67
C LEU A 134 5.78 8.27 8.56
N ARG A 135 6.20 7.01 8.49
CA ARG A 135 7.59 6.63 8.28
C ARG A 135 8.14 7.14 6.93
N PHE A 136 7.37 7.03 5.85
CA PHE A 136 7.78 7.58 4.55
C PHE A 136 7.77 9.10 4.55
N CYS A 137 6.78 9.75 5.16
CA CYS A 137 6.75 11.21 5.31
C CYS A 137 7.98 11.73 6.07
N SER A 138 8.53 10.99 7.04
CA SER A 138 9.73 11.40 7.76
C SER A 138 10.97 11.53 6.90
N VAL A 139 10.97 10.95 5.71
CA VAL A 139 12.08 11.01 4.77
C VAL A 139 11.78 11.94 3.59
N GLU A 140 10.53 12.02 3.15
CA GLU A 140 10.14 12.66 1.89
C GLU A 140 9.38 13.96 2.06
N ASN A 141 8.62 14.10 3.13
CA ASN A 141 7.78 15.26 3.39
C ASN A 141 7.91 15.73 4.85
N MET A 142 9.10 16.16 5.22
CA MET A 142 9.39 16.71 6.56
C MET A 142 8.48 17.89 6.92
N GLU A 143 8.03 18.68 5.92
CA GLU A 143 7.13 19.81 6.14
C GLU A 143 5.77 19.36 6.65
N LEU A 144 5.20 18.28 6.08
CA LEU A 144 3.95 17.69 6.55
C LEU A 144 4.07 17.23 8.01
N LEU A 145 5.14 16.50 8.34
CA LEU A 145 5.36 16.06 9.73
C LEU A 145 5.56 17.23 10.68
N TYR A 146 6.31 18.25 10.27
CA TYR A 146 6.50 19.45 11.05
C TYR A 146 5.17 20.14 11.37
N ASN A 147 4.29 20.26 10.37
CA ASN A 147 2.96 20.85 10.53
C ASN A 147 2.08 20.01 11.47
N ILE A 148 2.09 18.68 11.32
CA ILE A 148 1.39 17.76 12.23
C ILE A 148 1.92 17.90 13.65
N CYS A 149 3.24 17.86 13.86
CA CYS A 149 3.83 17.99 15.19
C CYS A 149 3.56 19.35 15.85
N ASN A 150 3.57 20.44 15.08
CA ASN A 150 3.26 21.76 15.61
C ASN A 150 1.79 21.87 16.01
N TYR A 151 0.88 21.33 15.21
CA TYR A 151 -0.52 21.28 15.56
C TYR A 151 -0.75 20.50 16.86
N LEU A 152 -0.18 19.31 17.00
CA LEU A 152 -0.31 18.45 18.19
C LEU A 152 0.29 19.11 19.47
N LYS A 153 1.27 20.02 19.33
CA LYS A 153 1.82 20.77 20.46
C LYS A 153 0.99 22.00 20.85
N SER A 154 0.10 22.45 19.96
CA SER A 154 -0.74 23.64 20.16
C SER A 154 -2.09 23.33 20.78
N VAL A 155 -2.46 22.08 20.85
CA VAL A 155 -3.69 21.53 21.43
C VAL A 155 -3.42 20.96 22.82
#